data_d44162da27471180ac39f5b910a7a892
#
_entry.id   d44162da27471180ac39f5b910a7a892
#
_cell.length_a   1.000
_cell.length_b   1.000
_cell.length_c   1.000
_cell.angle_alpha   90.00
_cell.angle_beta   90.00
_cell.angle_gamma   90.00
#
_symmetry.space_group_name_H-M   'P 1'
#
loop_
_entity.id
_entity.type
_entity.pdbx_description
1 polymer ?
#
loop_
_entity_poly.entity_id
_entity_poly.type
_entity_poly.pdbx_seq_one_letter_code
_entity_poly.pdbx_strand_id
1 'polypeptide(L)'
;MKDLEREFEQLVREHRGTIYTVCYMFSNDQDEVADLFQEVLINLWNSLPSFKGRSDVRSWIYRVSLNVCISLDRKKRRRKTVPLTMGVNPFEET
;
A
#
# COMPACT_ATOMS: atom_id res chain seq x y z
N MET A 1 -13.59 20.98 -1.10
CA MET A 1 -13.46 19.81 -1.95
C MET A 1 -12.40 19.97 -3.01
N LYS A 2 -12.55 20.97 -3.84
CA LYS A 2 -11.55 21.18 -4.89
C LYS A 2 -10.17 21.41 -4.33
N ASP A 3 -10.08 22.09 -3.20
CA ASP A 3 -8.77 22.35 -2.60
C ASP A 3 -8.12 21.06 -2.13
N LEU A 4 -8.92 20.15 -1.58
CA LEU A 4 -8.41 18.89 -1.11
C LEU A 4 -7.95 18.03 -2.28
N GLU A 5 -8.67 18.06 -3.38
CA GLU A 5 -8.29 17.33 -4.57
C GLU A 5 -6.97 17.83 -5.14
N ARG A 6 -6.81 19.14 -5.19
CA ARG A 6 -5.56 19.72 -5.69
C ARG A 6 -4.40 19.38 -4.78
N GLU A 7 -4.64 19.46 -3.50
CA GLU A 7 -3.64 19.11 -2.52
C GLU A 7 -3.17 17.67 -2.70
N PHE A 8 -4.13 16.79 -2.89
CA PHE A 8 -3.85 15.39 -3.09
C PHE A 8 -3.06 15.16 -4.38
N GLU A 9 -3.50 15.76 -5.47
CA GLU A 9 -2.81 15.61 -6.73
C GLU A 9 -1.37 16.07 -6.66
N GLN A 10 -1.16 17.19 -5.99
CA GLN A 10 0.18 17.71 -5.85
C GLN A 10 1.05 16.80 -5.00
N LEU A 11 0.49 16.27 -3.92
CA LEU A 11 1.20 15.34 -3.06
C LEU A 11 1.65 14.12 -3.84
N VAL A 12 0.73 13.55 -4.61
CA VAL A 12 1.05 12.36 -5.38
C VAL A 12 2.13 12.66 -6.40
N ARG A 13 2.02 13.79 -7.06
CA ARG A 13 2.98 14.16 -8.08
C ARG A 13 4.38 14.34 -7.51
N GLU A 14 4.46 14.97 -6.34
CA GLU A 14 5.74 15.24 -5.72
C GLU A 14 6.37 14.01 -5.10
N HIS A 15 5.55 13.08 -4.62
CA HIS A 15 6.06 11.93 -3.89
C HIS A 15 5.84 10.61 -4.59
N ARG A 16 5.58 10.70 -5.87
CA ARG A 16 5.32 9.51 -6.67
C ARG A 16 6.47 8.51 -6.60
N GLY A 17 7.68 9.02 -6.66
CA GLY A 17 8.86 8.15 -6.60
C GLY A 17 8.94 7.38 -5.30
N THR A 18 8.62 8.03 -4.20
CA THR A 18 8.63 7.39 -2.91
C THR A 18 7.63 6.25 -2.85
N ILE A 19 6.42 6.49 -3.36
CA ILE A 19 5.38 5.46 -3.36
C ILE A 19 5.81 4.28 -4.21
N TYR A 20 6.33 4.54 -5.41
CA TYR A 20 6.77 3.46 -6.28
C TYR A 20 7.92 2.68 -5.68
N THR A 21 8.84 3.38 -5.03
CA THR A 21 9.97 2.72 -4.39
C THR A 21 9.49 1.68 -3.39
N VAL A 22 8.51 2.08 -2.56
CA VAL A 22 7.97 1.16 -1.57
C VAL A 22 7.26 -0.01 -2.24
N CYS A 23 6.48 0.28 -3.27
CA CYS A 23 5.76 -0.78 -3.99
C CYS A 23 6.72 -1.80 -4.58
N TYR A 24 7.80 -1.33 -5.16
CA TYR A 24 8.79 -2.23 -5.77
C TYR A 24 9.53 -3.06 -4.73
N MET A 25 9.52 -2.65 -3.50
CA MET A 25 10.11 -3.47 -2.44
C MET A 25 9.30 -4.74 -2.20
N PHE A 26 8.05 -4.75 -2.63
CA PHE A 26 7.16 -5.88 -2.38
C PHE A 26 6.83 -6.70 -3.62
N SER A 27 7.20 -6.24 -4.79
CA SER A 27 6.92 -6.97 -6.00
C SER A 27 7.79 -6.50 -7.16
N ASN A 28 8.13 -7.42 -8.06
CA ASN A 28 8.83 -7.08 -9.29
C ASN A 28 7.89 -7.09 -10.47
N ASP A 29 6.67 -7.53 -10.27
CA ASP A 29 5.67 -7.62 -11.32
C ASP A 29 5.02 -6.26 -11.51
N GLN A 30 5.09 -5.74 -12.73
CA GLN A 30 4.56 -4.41 -13.01
C GLN A 30 3.07 -4.28 -12.71
N ASP A 31 2.31 -5.32 -13.01
CA ASP A 31 0.88 -5.29 -12.76
C ASP A 31 0.61 -5.25 -11.27
N GLU A 32 1.36 -6.01 -10.51
CA GLU A 32 1.22 -6.02 -9.07
C GLU A 32 1.60 -4.67 -8.47
N VAL A 33 2.68 -4.10 -8.98
CA VAL A 33 3.12 -2.80 -8.50
C VAL A 33 2.06 -1.74 -8.79
N ALA A 34 1.43 -1.81 -9.94
CA ALA A 34 0.37 -0.86 -10.28
C ALA A 34 -0.80 -0.99 -9.32
N ASP A 35 -1.15 -2.21 -8.96
CA ASP A 35 -2.24 -2.43 -8.02
C ASP A 35 -1.88 -1.90 -6.64
N LEU A 36 -0.65 -2.13 -6.21
CA LEU A 36 -0.19 -1.62 -4.93
C LEU A 36 -0.21 -0.09 -4.92
N PHE A 37 0.22 0.50 -6.02
CA PHE A 37 0.23 1.94 -6.14
C PHE A 37 -1.18 2.51 -5.99
N GLN A 38 -2.15 1.90 -6.64
CA GLN A 38 -3.53 2.34 -6.55
C GLN A 38 -4.07 2.22 -5.13
N GLU A 39 -3.76 1.12 -4.46
CA GLU A 39 -4.20 0.94 -3.09
C GLU A 39 -3.60 2.00 -2.16
N VAL A 40 -2.34 2.33 -2.39
CA VAL A 40 -1.71 3.38 -1.62
C VAL A 40 -2.42 4.71 -1.84
N LEU A 41 -2.75 5.01 -3.09
CA LEU A 41 -3.44 6.26 -3.40
C LEU A 41 -4.79 6.35 -2.70
N ILE A 42 -5.53 5.25 -2.68
CA ILE A 42 -6.82 5.23 -2.01
C ILE A 42 -6.65 5.50 -0.52
N ASN A 43 -5.66 4.87 0.07
CA ASN A 43 -5.41 5.06 1.50
C ASN A 43 -4.93 6.46 1.83
N LEU A 44 -4.11 7.02 0.96
CA LEU A 44 -3.64 8.39 1.15
C LEU A 44 -4.81 9.37 1.06
N TRP A 45 -5.68 9.16 0.10
CA TRP A 45 -6.85 10.01 -0.07
C TRP A 45 -7.73 9.97 1.16
N ASN A 46 -7.98 8.77 1.66
CA ASN A 46 -8.84 8.60 2.84
C ASN A 46 -8.20 9.16 4.10
N SER A 47 -6.88 9.19 4.15
CA SER A 47 -6.17 9.65 5.35
C SER A 47 -5.83 11.13 5.32
N LEU A 48 -5.90 11.74 4.14
CA LEU A 48 -5.49 13.12 4.00
C LEU A 48 -6.17 14.09 4.96
N PRO A 49 -7.49 14.00 5.15
CA PRO A 49 -8.14 14.92 6.09
C PRO A 49 -7.62 14.80 7.51
N SER A 50 -7.09 13.64 7.88
CA SER A 50 -6.55 13.42 9.21
C SER A 50 -5.11 13.90 9.35
N PHE A 51 -4.43 14.07 8.24
CA PHE A 51 -3.06 14.53 8.27
C PHE A 51 -3.09 16.03 8.48
N LYS A 52 -2.66 16.50 9.59
CA LYS A 52 -2.74 17.91 9.93
C LYS A 52 -1.37 18.56 10.01
N GLY A 53 -0.46 18.10 9.21
CA GLY A 53 0.87 18.67 9.20
C GLY A 53 1.68 18.38 10.43
N ARG A 54 1.29 17.37 11.18
CA ARG A 54 1.97 17.05 12.43
C ARG A 54 3.34 16.43 12.22
N SER A 55 3.53 15.83 11.07
CA SER A 55 4.81 15.22 10.78
C SER A 55 5.21 15.57 9.37
N ASP A 56 6.41 15.16 9.02
CA ASP A 56 6.91 15.38 7.68
C ASP A 56 6.05 14.63 6.66
N VAL A 57 5.65 15.31 5.62
CA VAL A 57 4.79 14.74 4.60
C VAL A 57 5.41 13.48 3.98
N ARG A 58 6.70 13.55 3.68
CA ARG A 58 7.38 12.41 3.07
C ARG A 58 7.34 11.20 3.99
N SER A 59 7.59 11.41 5.27
CA SER A 59 7.54 10.32 6.24
C SER A 59 6.14 9.74 6.34
N TRP A 60 5.15 10.60 6.30
CA TRP A 60 3.76 10.16 6.37
C TRP A 60 3.40 9.30 5.16
N ILE A 61 3.77 9.77 3.97
CA ILE A 61 3.50 9.02 2.75
C ILE A 61 4.23 7.69 2.76
N TYR A 62 5.47 7.69 3.19
CA TYR A 62 6.25 6.46 3.27
C TYR A 62 5.59 5.46 4.21
N ARG A 63 5.14 5.93 5.36
CA ARG A 63 4.50 5.07 6.34
C ARG A 63 3.19 4.49 5.83
N VAL A 64 2.36 5.32 5.21
CA VAL A 64 1.10 4.84 4.65
C VAL A 64 1.36 3.81 3.56
N SER A 65 2.30 4.11 2.67
CA SER A 65 2.65 3.20 1.58
C SER A 65 3.12 1.86 2.13
N LEU A 66 3.99 1.91 3.11
CA LEU A 66 4.54 0.69 3.69
C LEU A 66 3.44 -0.15 4.35
N ASN A 67 2.58 0.50 5.12
CA ASN A 67 1.50 -0.21 5.80
C ASN A 67 0.56 -0.90 4.82
N VAL A 68 0.22 -0.21 3.74
CA VAL A 68 -0.66 -0.77 2.73
C VAL A 68 -0.02 -1.99 2.09
N CYS A 69 1.23 -1.86 1.69
CA CYS A 69 1.93 -2.95 1.02
C CYS A 69 2.10 -4.15 1.94
N ILE A 70 2.41 -3.91 3.20
CA ILE A 70 2.55 -5.00 4.15
C ILE A 70 1.23 -5.73 4.34
N SER A 71 0.14 -4.98 4.45
CA SER A 71 -1.17 -5.59 4.63
C SER A 71 -1.57 -6.47 3.46
N LEU A 72 -1.34 -5.97 2.25
CA LEU A 72 -1.70 -6.72 1.06
C LEU A 72 -0.80 -7.92 0.88
N ASP A 73 0.46 -7.78 1.22
CA ASP A 73 1.39 -8.89 1.12
C ASP A 73 0.99 -10.02 2.07
N ARG A 74 0.57 -9.68 3.29
CA ARG A 74 0.11 -10.67 4.24
C ARG A 74 -1.12 -11.39 3.73
N LYS A 75 -2.05 -10.65 3.15
CA LYS A 75 -3.25 -11.24 2.59
C LYS A 75 -2.91 -12.24 1.51
N LYS A 76 -1.99 -11.85 0.65
CA LYS A 76 -1.58 -12.70 -0.44
C LYS A 76 -0.97 -14.00 0.06
N ARG A 77 -0.12 -13.89 1.05
CA ARG A 77 0.53 -15.07 1.61
C ARG A 77 -0.47 -16.01 2.25
N ARG A 78 -1.44 -15.45 2.93
CA ARG A 78 -2.46 -16.25 3.57
C ARG A 78 -3.27 -17.03 2.55
N ARG A 79 -3.60 -16.39 1.44
CA ARG A 79 -4.35 -17.07 0.40
C ARG A 79 -3.61 -18.24 -0.16
N LYS A 80 -2.32 -18.08 -0.37
CA LYS A 80 -1.51 -19.15 -0.89
C LYS A 80 -1.40 -20.30 0.07
N THR A 81 -1.32 -19.99 1.33
CA THR A 81 -1.14 -20.99 2.35
C THR A 81 -2.38 -21.84 2.55
N VAL A 82 -3.54 -21.21 2.52
CA VAL A 82 -4.79 -21.91 2.76
C VAL A 82 -5.01 -23.08 1.83
N PRO A 83 -4.91 -22.91 0.51
CA PRO A 83 -5.12 -24.04 -0.40
C PRO A 83 -4.17 -25.18 -0.13
N LEU A 84 -2.94 -24.89 0.14
CA LEU A 84 -1.98 -25.94 0.41
C LEU A 84 -2.36 -26.72 1.64
N THR A 85 -2.75 -26.03 2.66
CA THR A 85 -3.12 -26.67 3.89
C THR A 85 -4.33 -27.55 3.72
N MET A 86 -5.32 -27.04 3.03
CA MET A 86 -6.51 -27.79 2.82
C MET A 86 -6.28 -29.00 2.00
N GLY A 87 -5.44 -28.87 1.03
CA GLY A 87 -5.21 -29.94 0.13
C GLY A 87 -4.54 -31.09 0.75
N VAL A 88 -3.74 -30.91 1.68
CA VAL A 88 -3.01 -31.95 2.11
C VAL A 88 -2.86 -32.09 3.46
N ASN A 89 -2.49 -31.31 3.99
CA ASN A 89 -2.03 -31.41 5.12
C ASN A 89 -2.65 -31.04 6.13
N PRO A 90 -2.78 -31.63 6.61
CA PRO A 90 -3.34 -31.30 7.64
C PRO A 90 -2.35 -30.80 8.51
N PHE A 91 -1.61 -30.64 8.64
CA PHE A 91 -0.78 -30.09 9.48
C PHE A 91 -0.38 -29.04 9.40
N GLU A 92 -0.46 -29.10 9.09
CA GLU A 92 -0.41 -28.13 9.12
C GLU A 92 -0.72 -27.25 9.37
N GLU A 93 -1.04 -27.58 9.40
CA GLU A 93 -1.35 -26.83 9.63
C GLU A 93 -1.38 -26.31 9.88
N THR A 94 -1.45 -26.68 9.68
CA THR A 94 -1.49 -26.21 9.85
C THR A 94 -1.55 -25.89 9.97
#